data_720954a08696d87f5aa9b54f284f8c2b
#
_entry.id   720954a08696d87f5aa9b54f284f8c2b
#
_cell.length_a   1.000
_cell.length_b   1.000
_cell.length_c   1.000
_cell.angle_alpha   90.00
_cell.angle_beta   90.00
_cell.angle_gamma   90.00
#
_symmetry.space_group_name_H-M   'P 1'
#
loop_
_entity.id
_entity.type
_entity.pdbx_description
1 polymer ?
#
loop_
_entity_poly.entity_id
_entity_poly.type
_entity_poly.pdbx_seq_one_letter_code
_entity_poly.pdbx_strand_id
1 'polypeptide(L)'
;RHQFLEHTFSPTQGYGASYVRISIGCNDFSSKEYTLCDKPGLKHFALQNDEISYVLPILREVLDINPQLKIIAAPWTCPRWMKVKDLQTLQPYESWTDGHLNPAFRKTYAQYFVRFIEAMHDKGFNIYAVSPQNEPLNRGNCASLYMSWEEEASFVAELAPAIKHANLQTRIYVYDHNYNYDNIASQNGYPVQVIDSLNKLKFAGSELV
;
A
#
# COMPACT_ATOMS: atom_id res chain seq x y z
N ARG A 1 19.77 -13.68 13.88
CA ARG A 1 19.07 -12.65 13.11
C ARG A 1 20.06 -11.74 12.42
N HIS A 2 20.97 -11.06 13.15
CA HIS A 2 21.90 -10.09 12.57
C HIS A 2 22.70 -10.62 11.37
N GLN A 3 23.35 -11.77 11.50
CA GLN A 3 24.09 -12.42 10.40
C GLN A 3 23.23 -12.65 9.15
N PHE A 4 21.96 -13.01 9.33
CA PHE A 4 21.03 -13.18 8.21
C PHE A 4 20.74 -11.84 7.51
N LEU A 5 20.51 -10.79 8.28
CA LEU A 5 20.27 -9.45 7.73
C LEU A 5 21.51 -8.89 7.02
N GLU A 6 22.68 -9.07 7.63
CA GLU A 6 23.97 -8.69 7.01
C GLU A 6 24.20 -9.43 5.69
N HIS A 7 24.02 -10.76 5.68
CA HIS A 7 24.15 -11.56 4.47
C HIS A 7 23.14 -11.16 3.38
N THR A 8 21.95 -10.73 3.75
CA THR A 8 20.92 -10.31 2.79
C THR A 8 21.15 -8.88 2.27
N PHE A 9 21.42 -7.92 3.15
CA PHE A 9 21.33 -6.50 2.84
C PHE A 9 22.69 -5.80 2.70
N SER A 10 23.78 -6.36 3.25
CA SER A 10 25.09 -5.71 3.14
C SER A 10 25.56 -5.65 1.69
N PRO A 11 25.88 -4.45 1.16
CA PRO A 11 26.37 -4.31 -0.20
C PRO A 11 27.81 -4.80 -0.38
N THR A 12 28.54 -5.06 0.71
CA THR A 12 29.95 -5.46 0.67
C THR A 12 30.21 -6.86 1.20
N GLN A 13 29.35 -7.38 2.07
CA GLN A 13 29.55 -8.68 2.72
C GLN A 13 28.38 -9.66 2.47
N GLY A 14 27.37 -9.27 1.70
CA GLY A 14 26.19 -10.05 1.41
C GLY A 14 25.70 -9.90 -0.02
N TYR A 15 24.42 -10.24 -0.22
CA TYR A 15 23.78 -10.10 -1.54
C TYR A 15 23.48 -8.64 -1.94
N GLY A 16 23.50 -7.71 -1.01
CA GLY A 16 23.26 -6.29 -1.27
C GLY A 16 21.84 -5.98 -1.69
N ALA A 17 20.85 -6.68 -1.12
CA ALA A 17 19.46 -6.35 -1.39
C ALA A 17 19.19 -4.88 -1.09
N SER A 18 18.71 -4.17 -2.09
CA SER A 18 18.55 -2.70 -2.06
C SER A 18 17.11 -2.24 -1.86
N TYR A 19 16.18 -3.19 -1.82
CA TYR A 19 14.75 -2.95 -1.58
C TYR A 19 14.21 -3.88 -0.52
N VAL A 20 13.27 -3.38 0.26
CA VAL A 20 12.40 -4.18 1.12
C VAL A 20 10.96 -3.74 0.90
N ARG A 21 10.05 -4.70 0.89
CA ARG A 21 8.61 -4.43 0.85
C ARG A 21 7.98 -4.80 2.18
N ILE A 22 7.19 -3.87 2.73
CA ILE A 22 6.45 -4.05 3.99
C ILE A 22 4.95 -3.87 3.75
N SER A 23 4.14 -4.40 4.65
CA SER A 23 2.69 -4.16 4.63
C SER A 23 2.33 -2.84 5.31
N ILE A 24 1.19 -2.27 4.93
CA ILE A 24 0.49 -1.19 5.62
C ILE A 24 -0.68 -1.83 6.38
N GLY A 25 -0.48 -2.13 7.67
CA GLY A 25 -1.36 -2.99 8.45
C GLY A 25 -1.05 -4.47 8.25
N CYS A 26 -2.05 -5.34 8.47
CA CYS A 26 -1.87 -6.78 8.36
C CYS A 26 -1.62 -7.26 6.92
N ASN A 27 -1.07 -8.46 6.83
CA ASN A 27 -0.89 -9.24 5.61
C ASN A 27 -1.24 -10.72 5.87
N ASP A 28 -1.06 -11.57 4.88
CA ASP A 28 -1.34 -13.01 4.95
C ASP A 28 -0.43 -13.81 5.92
N PHE A 29 0.67 -13.21 6.41
CA PHE A 29 1.52 -13.78 7.45
C PHE A 29 1.20 -13.25 8.86
N SER A 30 0.28 -12.30 8.99
CA SER A 30 -0.08 -11.73 10.28
C SER A 30 -0.88 -12.72 11.14
N SER A 31 -0.67 -12.70 12.45
CA SER A 31 -1.39 -13.56 13.39
C SER A 31 -2.84 -13.12 13.64
N LYS A 32 -3.19 -11.92 13.18
CA LYS A 32 -4.54 -11.33 13.27
C LYS A 32 -4.72 -10.33 12.14
N GLU A 33 -5.97 -10.06 11.79
CA GLU A 33 -6.32 -9.00 10.86
C GLU A 33 -6.44 -7.67 11.59
N TYR A 34 -5.87 -6.62 11.00
CA TYR A 34 -5.98 -5.24 11.46
C TYR A 34 -5.60 -4.26 10.36
N THR A 35 -6.06 -3.02 10.50
CA THR A 35 -5.51 -1.89 9.76
C THR A 35 -4.97 -0.84 10.75
N LEU A 36 -4.33 0.18 10.23
CA LEU A 36 -3.85 1.29 11.07
C LEU A 36 -4.99 2.22 11.53
N CYS A 37 -6.25 1.92 11.15
CA CYS A 37 -7.42 2.74 11.48
C CYS A 37 -8.72 1.93 11.46
N ASP A 38 -8.92 0.97 12.36
CA ASP A 38 -10.09 0.08 12.37
C ASP A 38 -11.39 0.74 12.84
N LYS A 39 -11.30 1.90 13.48
CA LYS A 39 -12.47 2.70 13.87
C LYS A 39 -12.73 3.80 12.85
N PRO A 40 -14.01 4.10 12.52
CA PRO A 40 -14.34 5.17 11.59
C PRO A 40 -13.73 6.52 11.98
N GLY A 41 -13.11 7.15 10.96
CA GLY A 41 -12.47 8.45 11.07
C GLY A 41 -10.95 8.38 11.35
N LEU A 42 -10.19 9.08 10.54
CA LEU A 42 -8.71 9.08 10.58
C LEU A 42 -8.08 9.61 11.88
N LYS A 43 -8.86 10.22 12.77
CA LYS A 43 -8.39 10.58 14.11
C LYS A 43 -7.96 9.35 14.94
N HIS A 44 -8.39 8.17 14.54
CA HIS A 44 -8.03 6.89 15.17
C HIS A 44 -6.86 6.18 14.48
N PHE A 45 -6.26 6.81 13.48
CA PHE A 45 -5.08 6.27 12.81
C PHE A 45 -3.89 6.24 13.77
N ALA A 46 -3.21 5.09 13.83
CA ALA A 46 -1.93 4.93 14.52
C ALA A 46 -1.19 3.70 13.99
N LEU A 47 0.14 3.73 13.99
CA LEU A 47 0.94 2.51 13.88
C LEU A 47 0.58 1.59 15.05
N GLN A 48 0.36 0.31 14.75
CA GLN A 48 -0.06 -0.66 15.74
C GLN A 48 1.16 -1.32 16.42
N ASN A 49 0.90 -2.19 17.39
CA ASN A 49 1.99 -2.87 18.09
C ASN A 49 2.85 -3.72 17.16
N ASP A 50 2.26 -4.28 16.10
CA ASP A 50 2.98 -5.14 15.16
C ASP A 50 4.03 -4.33 14.37
N GLU A 51 3.70 -3.12 13.92
CA GLU A 51 4.68 -2.21 13.33
C GLU A 51 5.75 -1.81 14.35
N ILE A 52 5.33 -1.35 15.54
CA ILE A 52 6.23 -0.74 16.53
C ILE A 52 7.20 -1.79 17.10
N SER A 53 6.71 -3.00 17.42
CA SER A 53 7.47 -3.99 18.15
C SER A 53 8.26 -4.95 17.25
N TYR A 54 7.82 -5.13 15.99
CA TYR A 54 8.43 -6.12 15.09
C TYR A 54 8.99 -5.51 13.81
N VAL A 55 8.23 -4.70 13.10
CA VAL A 55 8.65 -4.17 11.79
C VAL A 55 9.73 -3.12 11.93
N LEU A 56 9.48 -2.07 12.73
CA LEU A 56 10.40 -0.94 12.86
C LEU A 56 11.78 -1.32 13.43
N PRO A 57 11.91 -2.19 14.46
CA PRO A 57 13.22 -2.63 14.94
C PRO A 57 14.03 -3.39 13.90
N ILE A 58 13.39 -4.20 13.06
CA ILE A 58 14.07 -4.90 11.97
C ILE A 58 14.51 -3.93 10.88
N LEU A 59 13.63 -3.03 10.47
CA LEU A 59 13.98 -2.00 9.47
C LEU A 59 15.13 -1.11 9.93
N ARG A 60 15.21 -0.78 11.23
CA ARG A 60 16.33 -0.01 11.79
C ARG A 60 17.64 -0.77 11.62
N GLU A 61 17.66 -2.04 12.02
CA GLU A 61 18.85 -2.90 11.88
C GLU A 61 19.27 -3.04 10.40
N VAL A 62 18.31 -3.17 9.49
CA VAL A 62 18.60 -3.24 8.05
C VAL A 62 19.16 -1.93 7.51
N LEU A 63 18.62 -0.77 7.94
CA LEU A 63 19.14 0.55 7.53
C LEU A 63 20.53 0.84 8.10
N ASP A 64 20.86 0.31 9.29
CA ASP A 64 22.21 0.39 9.86
C ASP A 64 23.21 -0.41 8.99
N ILE A 65 22.78 -1.53 8.40
CA ILE A 65 23.57 -2.37 7.49
C ILE A 65 23.66 -1.74 6.08
N ASN A 66 22.52 -1.26 5.56
CA ASN A 66 22.41 -0.65 4.22
C ASN A 66 21.60 0.66 4.28
N PRO A 67 22.27 1.80 4.52
CA PRO A 67 21.60 3.11 4.60
C PRO A 67 20.90 3.57 3.32
N GLN A 68 21.18 2.93 2.19
CA GLN A 68 20.55 3.26 0.88
C GLN A 68 19.35 2.37 0.56
N LEU A 69 18.94 1.52 1.50
CA LEU A 69 17.77 0.65 1.33
C LEU A 69 16.52 1.48 0.99
N LYS A 70 15.78 1.02 -0.01
CA LYS A 70 14.50 1.59 -0.40
C LYS A 70 13.35 0.77 0.20
N ILE A 71 12.45 1.44 0.91
CA ILE A 71 11.29 0.81 1.54
C ILE A 71 10.08 1.03 0.64
N ILE A 72 9.45 -0.05 0.19
CA ILE A 72 8.18 -0.05 -0.53
C ILE A 72 7.11 -0.57 0.43
N ALA A 73 5.91 0.01 0.39
CA ALA A 73 4.83 -0.42 1.25
C ALA A 73 3.51 -0.62 0.48
N ALA A 74 2.74 -1.63 0.86
CA ALA A 74 1.44 -1.92 0.26
C ALA A 74 0.43 -2.42 1.31
N PRO A 75 -0.84 -1.99 1.27
CA PRO A 75 -1.90 -2.57 2.08
C PRO A 75 -2.44 -3.85 1.45
N TRP A 76 -2.87 -4.82 2.27
CA TRP A 76 -3.66 -5.97 1.83
C TRP A 76 -5.14 -5.66 1.78
N THR A 77 -5.59 -4.71 2.59
CA THR A 77 -6.98 -4.20 2.59
C THR A 77 -7.04 -2.77 3.11
N CYS A 78 -8.09 -2.05 2.76
CA CYS A 78 -8.43 -0.80 3.43
C CYS A 78 -9.16 -1.07 4.75
N PRO A 79 -9.31 -0.08 5.66
CA PRO A 79 -10.18 -0.19 6.82
C PRO A 79 -11.59 -0.66 6.43
N ARG A 80 -12.14 -1.67 7.14
CA ARG A 80 -13.42 -2.31 6.80
C ARG A 80 -14.58 -1.31 6.68
N TRP A 81 -14.57 -0.26 7.49
CA TRP A 81 -15.60 0.79 7.45
C TRP A 81 -15.56 1.64 6.15
N MET A 82 -14.51 1.50 5.33
CA MET A 82 -14.42 2.11 4.00
C MET A 82 -14.87 1.16 2.88
N LYS A 83 -15.21 -0.11 3.20
CA LYS A 83 -15.53 -1.11 2.18
C LYS A 83 -17.00 -1.13 1.83
N VAL A 84 -17.26 -1.50 0.57
CA VAL A 84 -18.58 -1.87 0.06
C VAL A 84 -18.51 -3.25 -0.58
N LYS A 85 -19.65 -3.94 -0.60
CA LYS A 85 -19.77 -5.26 -1.20
C LYS A 85 -19.60 -5.21 -2.72
N ASP A 86 -20.23 -4.23 -3.34
CA ASP A 86 -20.14 -3.95 -4.77
C ASP A 86 -20.34 -2.45 -5.04
N LEU A 87 -19.92 -2.00 -6.22
CA LEU A 87 -19.96 -0.59 -6.60
C LEU A 87 -21.33 -0.13 -7.12
N GLN A 88 -22.28 -1.03 -7.33
CA GLN A 88 -23.62 -0.68 -7.83
C GLN A 88 -24.54 -0.30 -6.66
N THR A 89 -24.56 -1.12 -5.62
CA THR A 89 -25.43 -0.90 -4.45
C THR A 89 -24.79 -0.07 -3.36
N LEU A 90 -23.44 -0.01 -3.33
CA LEU A 90 -22.64 0.64 -2.29
C LEU A 90 -22.97 0.13 -0.87
N GLN A 91 -23.46 -1.11 -0.77
CA GLN A 91 -23.80 -1.71 0.53
C GLN A 91 -22.52 -1.87 1.36
N PRO A 92 -22.46 -1.38 2.60
CA PRO A 92 -21.32 -1.56 3.49
C PRO A 92 -20.91 -3.03 3.62
N TYR A 93 -19.61 -3.29 3.68
CA TYR A 93 -19.06 -4.64 3.71
C TYR A 93 -17.97 -4.79 4.78
N GLU A 94 -18.41 -5.23 5.95
CA GLU A 94 -17.56 -5.41 7.14
C GLU A 94 -16.75 -6.71 7.10
N SER A 95 -15.96 -6.92 6.02
CA SER A 95 -15.14 -8.11 5.82
C SER A 95 -13.66 -7.78 5.68
N TRP A 96 -12.81 -8.64 6.21
CA TRP A 96 -11.36 -8.57 5.96
C TRP A 96 -10.99 -9.02 4.54
N THR A 97 -11.80 -9.85 3.93
CA THR A 97 -11.56 -10.45 2.61
C THR A 97 -12.50 -9.84 1.59
N ASP A 98 -12.02 -9.64 0.35
CA ASP A 98 -12.80 -9.15 -0.79
C ASP A 98 -13.44 -7.76 -0.58
N GLY A 99 -14.46 -7.44 -1.38
CA GLY A 99 -15.14 -6.15 -1.42
C GLY A 99 -14.35 -5.08 -2.18
N HIS A 100 -14.89 -3.88 -2.22
CA HIS A 100 -14.36 -2.75 -2.97
C HIS A 100 -14.18 -1.54 -2.05
N LEU A 101 -13.26 -0.65 -2.39
CA LEU A 101 -13.19 0.66 -1.75
C LEU A 101 -14.42 1.49 -2.13
N ASN A 102 -15.19 1.93 -1.16
CA ASN A 102 -16.29 2.84 -1.42
C ASN A 102 -15.76 4.13 -2.07
N PRO A 103 -16.27 4.52 -3.25
CA PRO A 103 -15.84 5.73 -3.94
C PRO A 103 -15.90 7.00 -3.08
N ALA A 104 -16.85 7.08 -2.15
CA ALA A 104 -16.98 8.19 -1.20
C ALA A 104 -15.79 8.32 -0.24
N PHE A 105 -15.01 7.26 -0.04
CA PHE A 105 -13.85 7.25 0.85
C PHE A 105 -12.50 7.31 0.14
N ARG A 106 -12.42 7.45 -1.19
CA ARG A 106 -11.14 7.53 -1.93
C ARG A 106 -10.21 8.61 -1.37
N LYS A 107 -10.72 9.83 -1.17
CA LYS A 107 -9.93 10.92 -0.56
C LYS A 107 -9.51 10.62 0.87
N THR A 108 -10.39 10.01 1.66
CA THR A 108 -10.08 9.62 3.04
C THR A 108 -9.02 8.53 3.06
N TYR A 109 -9.10 7.56 2.12
CA TYR A 109 -8.10 6.50 2.01
C TYR A 109 -6.75 7.05 1.49
N ALA A 110 -6.74 8.01 0.59
CA ALA A 110 -5.53 8.73 0.19
C ALA A 110 -4.87 9.43 1.40
N GLN A 111 -5.65 10.06 2.28
CA GLN A 111 -5.14 10.65 3.52
C GLN A 111 -4.65 9.59 4.53
N TYR A 112 -5.17 8.37 4.52
CA TYR A 112 -4.65 7.25 5.31
C TYR A 112 -3.21 6.89 4.88
N PHE A 113 -2.92 6.85 3.57
CA PHE A 113 -1.56 6.66 3.05
C PHE A 113 -0.62 7.80 3.46
N VAL A 114 -1.07 9.05 3.33
CA VAL A 114 -0.28 10.20 3.77
C VAL A 114 0.09 10.07 5.24
N ARG A 115 -0.86 9.76 6.12
CA ARG A 115 -0.60 9.55 7.55
C ARG A 115 0.36 8.40 7.82
N PHE A 116 0.28 7.32 7.04
CA PHE A 116 1.25 6.23 7.15
C PHE A 116 2.67 6.69 6.80
N ILE A 117 2.83 7.39 5.68
CA ILE A 117 4.14 7.88 5.23
C ILE A 117 4.72 8.87 6.25
N GLU A 118 3.90 9.80 6.75
CA GLU A 118 4.29 10.75 7.80
C GLU A 118 4.68 10.04 9.10
N ALA A 119 3.88 9.08 9.56
CA ALA A 119 4.17 8.32 10.78
C ALA A 119 5.45 7.49 10.67
N MET A 120 5.75 6.93 9.49
CA MET A 120 7.02 6.24 9.22
C MET A 120 8.19 7.23 9.19
N HIS A 121 8.02 8.39 8.55
CA HIS A 121 9.01 9.44 8.53
C HIS A 121 9.35 9.95 9.95
N ASP A 122 8.36 10.17 10.81
CA ASP A 122 8.54 10.57 12.20
C ASP A 122 9.33 9.55 13.03
N LYS A 123 9.31 8.27 12.61
CA LYS A 123 10.14 7.20 13.16
C LYS A 123 11.51 7.08 12.49
N GLY A 124 11.82 7.95 11.52
CA GLY A 124 13.08 7.97 10.77
C GLY A 124 13.16 6.97 9.61
N PHE A 125 12.01 6.58 9.04
CA PHE A 125 11.92 5.68 7.89
C PHE A 125 11.30 6.39 6.69
N ASN A 126 12.08 6.59 5.63
CA ASN A 126 11.57 7.16 4.39
C ASN A 126 10.91 6.08 3.53
N ILE A 127 9.63 6.24 3.23
CA ILE A 127 8.92 5.35 2.30
C ILE A 127 9.22 5.81 0.88
N TYR A 128 9.97 4.98 0.15
CA TYR A 128 10.37 5.26 -1.23
C TYR A 128 9.19 5.18 -2.19
N ALA A 129 8.36 4.14 -2.05
CA ALA A 129 7.16 3.97 -2.86
C ALA A 129 6.04 3.30 -2.06
N VAL A 130 4.81 3.53 -2.50
CA VAL A 130 3.63 2.77 -2.06
C VAL A 130 2.94 2.14 -3.26
N SER A 131 2.33 0.97 -3.05
CA SER A 131 1.37 0.41 -3.98
C SER A 131 -0.05 0.63 -3.45
N PRO A 132 -1.02 1.01 -4.29
CA PRO A 132 -2.40 1.23 -3.87
C PRO A 132 -3.05 0.02 -3.20
N GLN A 133 -2.71 -1.20 -3.70
CA GLN A 133 -3.26 -2.45 -3.21
C GLN A 133 -2.32 -3.62 -3.52
N ASN A 134 -2.05 -4.46 -2.51
CA ASN A 134 -1.44 -5.78 -2.74
C ASN A 134 -2.40 -6.66 -3.53
N GLU A 135 -1.92 -7.28 -4.62
CA GLU A 135 -2.67 -8.22 -5.43
C GLU A 135 -4.10 -7.77 -5.73
N PRO A 136 -4.29 -6.67 -6.49
CA PRO A 136 -5.58 -5.99 -6.59
C PRO A 136 -6.70 -6.87 -7.17
N LEU A 137 -6.39 -7.92 -7.91
CA LEU A 137 -7.38 -8.85 -8.48
C LEU A 137 -7.62 -10.08 -7.60
N ASN A 138 -6.83 -10.29 -6.55
CA ASN A 138 -6.98 -11.44 -5.67
C ASN A 138 -8.03 -11.17 -4.58
N ARG A 139 -9.17 -11.85 -4.70
CA ARG A 139 -10.26 -11.77 -3.72
C ARG A 139 -10.13 -12.75 -2.58
N GLY A 140 -9.20 -13.70 -2.66
CA GLY A 140 -9.10 -14.85 -1.77
C GLY A 140 -8.12 -14.70 -0.62
N ASN A 141 -7.20 -13.74 -0.66
CA ASN A 141 -6.29 -13.51 0.46
C ASN A 141 -7.04 -13.01 1.69
N CYS A 142 -6.57 -13.38 2.84
CA CYS A 142 -6.94 -12.76 4.10
C CYS A 142 -5.72 -12.00 4.65
N ALA A 143 -5.75 -10.66 4.66
CA ALA A 143 -6.84 -9.80 4.20
C ALA A 143 -6.76 -9.52 2.69
N SER A 144 -7.83 -9.00 2.09
CA SER A 144 -7.83 -8.56 0.70
C SER A 144 -8.84 -7.44 0.43
N LEU A 145 -8.65 -6.76 -0.69
CA LEU A 145 -9.56 -5.78 -1.27
C LEU A 145 -9.44 -5.90 -2.79
N TYR A 146 -10.54 -6.14 -3.46
CA TYR A 146 -10.54 -6.12 -4.91
C TYR A 146 -10.45 -4.69 -5.44
N MET A 147 -9.60 -4.50 -6.43
CA MET A 147 -9.43 -3.21 -7.10
C MET A 147 -9.20 -3.46 -8.58
N SER A 148 -10.18 -3.15 -9.42
CA SER A 148 -10.00 -3.21 -10.86
C SER A 148 -9.05 -2.10 -11.33
N TRP A 149 -8.57 -2.17 -12.57
CA TRP A 149 -7.70 -1.11 -13.10
C TRP A 149 -8.41 0.26 -13.10
N GLU A 150 -9.73 0.29 -13.31
CA GLU A 150 -10.54 1.53 -13.23
C GLU A 150 -10.58 2.09 -11.81
N GLU A 151 -10.71 1.21 -10.82
CA GLU A 151 -10.72 1.59 -9.42
C GLU A 151 -9.34 2.08 -8.99
N GLU A 152 -8.27 1.38 -9.40
CA GLU A 152 -6.90 1.79 -9.09
C GLU A 152 -6.56 3.14 -9.72
N ALA A 153 -6.84 3.33 -11.01
CA ALA A 153 -6.64 4.61 -11.68
C ALA A 153 -7.39 5.74 -10.99
N SER A 154 -8.66 5.50 -10.63
CA SER A 154 -9.48 6.48 -9.92
C SER A 154 -8.95 6.80 -8.52
N PHE A 155 -8.36 5.81 -7.83
CA PHE A 155 -7.77 6.01 -6.52
C PHE A 155 -6.41 6.71 -6.62
N VAL A 156 -5.56 6.34 -7.55
CA VAL A 156 -4.26 7.01 -7.79
C VAL A 156 -4.44 8.49 -8.13
N ALA A 157 -5.49 8.85 -8.86
CA ALA A 157 -5.84 10.23 -9.16
C ALA A 157 -6.20 11.06 -7.90
N GLU A 158 -6.52 10.43 -6.77
CA GLU A 158 -6.69 11.08 -5.47
C GLU A 158 -5.43 10.95 -4.60
N LEU A 159 -4.73 9.83 -4.69
CA LEU A 159 -3.55 9.54 -3.87
C LEU A 159 -2.35 10.41 -4.24
N ALA A 160 -2.04 10.56 -5.53
CA ALA A 160 -0.90 11.34 -5.99
C ALA A 160 -1.01 12.83 -5.60
N PRO A 161 -2.17 13.50 -5.79
CA PRO A 161 -2.34 14.87 -5.26
C PRO A 161 -2.20 14.95 -3.74
N ALA A 162 -2.70 13.95 -3.00
CA ALA A 162 -2.62 13.96 -1.54
C ALA A 162 -1.15 13.87 -1.05
N ILE A 163 -0.35 12.98 -1.65
CA ILE A 163 1.08 12.85 -1.37
C ILE A 163 1.81 14.16 -1.70
N LYS A 164 1.53 14.74 -2.87
CA LYS A 164 2.16 16.00 -3.31
C LYS A 164 1.78 17.17 -2.41
N HIS A 165 0.53 17.31 -2.00
CA HIS A 165 0.08 18.38 -1.09
C HIS A 165 0.72 18.28 0.30
N ALA A 166 1.06 17.06 0.73
CA ALA A 166 1.82 16.82 1.96
C ALA A 166 3.34 17.06 1.81
N ASN A 167 3.81 17.54 0.65
CA ASN A 167 5.22 17.71 0.30
C ASN A 167 6.06 16.42 0.43
N LEU A 168 5.44 15.27 0.25
CA LEU A 168 6.10 13.98 0.24
C LEU A 168 6.59 13.62 -1.17
N GLN A 169 7.70 12.86 -1.23
CA GLN A 169 8.33 12.43 -2.50
C GLN A 169 8.14 10.92 -2.75
N THR A 170 7.21 10.30 -2.01
CA THR A 170 6.90 8.88 -2.15
C THR A 170 6.27 8.60 -3.50
N ARG A 171 6.83 7.64 -4.22
CA ARG A 171 6.33 7.20 -5.53
C ARG A 171 5.10 6.29 -5.39
N ILE A 172 4.38 6.13 -6.47
CA ILE A 172 3.24 5.21 -6.54
C ILE A 172 3.56 4.15 -7.60
N TYR A 173 3.56 2.88 -7.19
CA TYR A 173 3.71 1.74 -8.08
C TYR A 173 2.36 1.08 -8.28
N VAL A 174 1.91 1.04 -9.53
CA VAL A 174 0.63 0.44 -9.89
C VAL A 174 0.77 -1.04 -10.22
N TYR A 175 -0.30 -1.80 -10.05
CA TYR A 175 -0.38 -3.24 -10.31
C TYR A 175 0.66 -4.08 -9.56
N ASP A 176 0.52 -4.16 -8.29
CA ASP A 176 1.36 -4.97 -7.39
C ASP A 176 0.88 -6.45 -7.37
N HIS A 177 0.96 -7.12 -8.52
CA HIS A 177 0.42 -8.47 -8.72
C HIS A 177 1.21 -9.28 -9.76
N ASN A 178 0.87 -10.58 -9.91
CA ASN A 178 1.40 -11.44 -10.95
C ASN A 178 0.96 -10.98 -12.34
N TYR A 179 1.84 -11.08 -13.33
CA TYR A 179 1.43 -10.96 -14.73
C TYR A 179 0.45 -12.06 -15.08
N ASN A 180 -0.57 -11.76 -15.85
CA ASN A 180 -1.60 -12.70 -16.30
C ASN A 180 -2.38 -13.38 -15.16
N TYR A 181 -2.62 -12.66 -14.05
CA TYR A 181 -3.42 -13.18 -12.97
C TYR A 181 -4.86 -13.45 -13.43
N ASP A 182 -5.33 -14.70 -13.19
CA ASP A 182 -6.69 -15.21 -13.36
C ASP A 182 -7.31 -15.10 -14.76
N ASN A 183 -6.58 -14.68 -15.77
CA ASN A 183 -7.13 -14.51 -17.12
C ASN A 183 -8.46 -13.75 -17.18
N ILE A 184 -8.63 -12.74 -16.30
CA ILE A 184 -9.82 -11.88 -16.26
C ILE A 184 -9.77 -10.96 -17.48
N ALA A 185 -10.53 -11.29 -18.52
CA ALA A 185 -10.47 -10.60 -19.81
C ALA A 185 -10.69 -9.09 -19.72
N SER A 186 -11.58 -8.64 -18.81
CA SER A 186 -11.83 -7.22 -18.56
C SER A 186 -10.67 -6.49 -17.89
N GLN A 187 -9.70 -7.23 -17.34
CA GLN A 187 -8.54 -6.70 -16.62
C GLN A 187 -7.21 -6.95 -17.37
N ASN A 188 -7.28 -7.46 -18.59
CA ASN A 188 -6.10 -7.63 -19.42
C ASN A 188 -5.36 -6.32 -19.65
N GLY A 189 -4.03 -6.36 -19.55
CA GLY A 189 -3.19 -5.18 -19.68
C GLY A 189 -3.35 -4.18 -18.53
N TYR A 190 -3.73 -4.63 -17.37
CA TYR A 190 -4.03 -3.82 -16.18
C TYR A 190 -3.05 -2.65 -15.97
N PRO A 191 -1.72 -2.85 -15.86
CA PRO A 191 -0.81 -1.72 -15.62
C PRO A 191 -0.86 -0.68 -16.75
N VAL A 192 -1.00 -1.12 -18.00
CA VAL A 192 -1.12 -0.21 -19.16
C VAL A 192 -2.42 0.56 -19.09
N GLN A 193 -3.54 -0.11 -18.77
CA GLN A 193 -4.85 0.54 -18.63
C GLN A 193 -4.86 1.60 -17.52
N VAL A 194 -4.21 1.34 -16.39
CA VAL A 194 -4.07 2.33 -15.30
C VAL A 194 -3.32 3.55 -15.81
N ILE A 195 -2.14 3.36 -16.41
CA ILE A 195 -1.30 4.45 -16.91
C ILE A 195 -2.00 5.24 -18.02
N ASP A 196 -2.65 4.57 -18.97
CA ASP A 196 -3.40 5.22 -20.05
C ASP A 196 -4.58 6.03 -19.52
N SER A 197 -5.23 5.57 -18.47
CA SER A 197 -6.30 6.31 -17.81
C SER A 197 -5.76 7.55 -17.09
N LEU A 198 -4.66 7.42 -16.37
CA LEU A 198 -4.01 8.52 -15.67
C LEU A 198 -3.46 9.58 -16.63
N ASN A 199 -2.88 9.17 -17.77
CA ASN A 199 -2.39 10.08 -18.81
C ASN A 199 -3.49 10.97 -19.44
N LYS A 200 -4.73 10.51 -19.41
CA LYS A 200 -5.89 11.32 -19.85
C LYS A 200 -6.34 12.34 -18.82
N LEU A 201 -5.92 12.19 -17.58
CA LEU A 201 -6.26 13.07 -16.47
C LEU A 201 -5.14 14.08 -16.24
N LYS A 202 -5.52 15.32 -15.90
CA LYS A 202 -4.57 16.33 -15.42
C LYS A 202 -4.73 16.44 -13.92
N PHE A 203 -3.81 15.88 -13.17
CA PHE A 203 -3.82 15.91 -11.70
C PHE A 203 -2.44 16.24 -11.13
N ALA A 204 -2.44 16.85 -9.95
CA ALA A 204 -1.22 17.15 -9.24
C ALA A 204 -0.54 15.85 -8.75
N GLY A 205 0.79 15.76 -8.86
CA GLY A 205 1.51 14.56 -8.43
C GLY A 205 1.61 13.45 -9.48
N SER A 206 1.20 13.70 -10.74
CA SER A 206 1.33 12.71 -11.82
C SER A 206 2.77 12.23 -12.03
N GLU A 207 3.75 13.03 -11.67
CA GLU A 207 5.18 12.67 -11.70
C GLU A 207 5.60 11.63 -10.66
N LEU A 208 4.73 11.30 -9.69
CA LEU A 208 4.99 10.30 -8.65
C LEU A 208 4.59 8.86 -9.07
N VAL A 209 3.86 8.73 -10.18
CA VAL A 209 3.35 7.44 -10.68
C VAL A 209 4.32 6.77 -11.64
#